data_e1d66d256a0e5dad70bfa2a9d5aca894
#
_entry.id   e1d66d256a0e5dad70bfa2a9d5aca894
#
_cell.length_a   1.000
_cell.length_b   1.000
_cell.length_c   1.000
_cell.angle_alpha   90.00
_cell.angle_beta   90.00
_cell.angle_gamma   90.00
#
_symmetry.space_group_name_H-M   'P 1'
#
loop_
_entity.id
_entity.type
_entity.pdbx_description
1 polymer ?
#
loop_
_entity_poly.entity_id
_entity_poly.type
_entity_poly.pdbx_seq_one_letter_code
_entity_poly.pdbx_strand_id
1 'polypeptide(L)'
;MNGPYRSSAEREAIEAEAARLFHLAQASGNDADWDAAYAWVELDPAHGVAFAKAEASWELTERLRESPPEIGTEAVAGPAGRLEARLEPLLSRRAMAAMIAITLFGVTGVAALQKMTAVDRYRTAIGEERSILLADGSLVHLNTDSVIEVAMHPHERDIRLLHGEARFDVAHDTSRPFIVSAGASSVRAVGTAFNVRIRSELTELTVIEGKVAVRDGPRPATLVSAGTAAAIRGGTIATTRLAPAQIAQRISAAEGDA
;
A
#
# COMPACT_ATOMS: atom_id res chain seq x y z
N MET A 1 -10.60 -17.68 15.04
CA MET A 1 -9.51 -17.20 14.19
C MET A 1 -9.60 -15.68 14.20
N ASN A 2 -8.81 -15.05 15.09
CA ASN A 2 -8.83 -13.59 15.26
C ASN A 2 -7.98 -12.96 14.14
N GLY A 3 -8.57 -11.96 13.44
CA GLY A 3 -7.92 -11.20 12.39
C GLY A 3 -6.81 -10.27 12.94
N PRO A 4 -6.04 -9.61 12.05
CA PRO A 4 -4.79 -8.91 12.34
C PRO A 4 -4.95 -7.56 13.09
N TYR A 5 -6.09 -7.27 13.69
CA TYR A 5 -6.29 -6.04 14.46
C TYR A 5 -6.14 -6.33 15.95
N ARG A 6 -5.00 -5.92 16.51
CA ARG A 6 -4.81 -5.88 17.96
C ARG A 6 -5.86 -4.99 18.60
N SER A 7 -6.42 -5.43 19.72
CA SER A 7 -7.36 -4.64 20.50
C SER A 7 -6.71 -3.35 21.00
N SER A 8 -7.53 -2.34 21.36
CA SER A 8 -7.02 -1.11 21.95
C SER A 8 -6.27 -1.38 23.26
N ALA A 9 -6.72 -2.35 24.04
CA ALA A 9 -6.08 -2.78 25.28
C ALA A 9 -4.69 -3.42 25.05
N GLU A 10 -4.52 -4.23 23.99
CA GLU A 10 -3.22 -4.79 23.64
C GLU A 10 -2.23 -3.73 23.18
N ARG A 11 -2.69 -2.73 22.42
CA ARG A 11 -1.84 -1.60 22.01
C ARG A 11 -1.40 -0.76 23.19
N GLU A 12 -2.30 -0.45 24.11
CA GLU A 12 -2.00 0.29 25.32
C GLU A 12 -1.02 -0.46 26.22
N ALA A 13 -1.14 -1.78 26.34
CA ALA A 13 -0.21 -2.61 27.09
C ALA A 13 1.20 -2.60 26.46
N ILE A 14 1.32 -2.66 25.12
CA ILE A 14 2.59 -2.58 24.41
C ILE A 14 3.23 -1.20 24.58
N GLU A 15 2.45 -0.12 24.51
CA GLU A 15 2.95 1.24 24.71
C GLU A 15 3.42 1.46 26.17
N ALA A 16 2.70 0.92 27.15
CA ALA A 16 3.08 1.00 28.55
C ALA A 16 4.38 0.24 28.84
N GLU A 17 4.54 -0.96 28.26
CA GLU A 17 5.76 -1.76 28.44
C GLU A 17 6.96 -1.12 27.74
N ALA A 18 6.77 -0.55 26.55
CA ALA A 18 7.80 0.22 25.84
C ALA A 18 8.31 1.40 26.68
N ALA A 19 7.38 2.16 27.24
CA ALA A 19 7.72 3.30 28.10
C ALA A 19 8.46 2.85 29.36
N ARG A 20 8.03 1.75 29.98
CA ARG A 20 8.68 1.17 31.16
C ARG A 20 10.13 0.75 30.88
N LEU A 21 10.36 0.01 29.80
CA LEU A 21 11.69 -0.48 29.42
C LEU A 21 12.61 0.68 29.04
N PHE A 22 12.12 1.66 28.31
CA PHE A 22 12.86 2.87 27.96
C PHE A 22 13.29 3.66 29.21
N HIS A 23 12.36 3.92 30.12
CA HIS A 23 12.66 4.62 31.38
C HIS A 23 13.66 3.86 32.25
N LEU A 24 13.55 2.54 32.34
CA LEU A 24 14.47 1.72 33.11
C LEU A 24 15.89 1.84 32.55
N ALA A 25 16.03 1.63 31.23
CA ALA A 25 17.34 1.72 30.56
C ALA A 25 17.96 3.13 30.66
N GLN A 26 17.13 4.18 30.55
CA GLN A 26 17.57 5.57 30.67
C GLN A 26 17.98 5.93 32.11
N ALA A 27 17.24 5.44 33.11
CA ALA A 27 17.52 5.74 34.50
C ALA A 27 18.73 4.98 35.06
N SER A 28 18.95 3.74 34.62
CA SER A 28 20.08 2.92 35.07
C SER A 28 21.40 3.26 34.37
N GLY A 29 21.33 3.73 33.13
CA GLY A 29 22.48 3.92 32.27
C GLY A 29 23.32 2.68 31.99
N ASN A 30 22.76 1.49 32.30
CA ASN A 30 23.42 0.20 32.21
C ASN A 30 23.16 -0.44 30.85
N ASP A 31 24.21 -0.98 30.24
CA ASP A 31 24.14 -1.65 28.93
C ASP A 31 23.20 -2.86 28.95
N ALA A 32 23.13 -3.60 30.04
CA ALA A 32 22.25 -4.78 30.17
C ALA A 32 20.75 -4.43 30.07
N ASP A 33 20.32 -3.27 30.57
CA ASP A 33 18.93 -2.83 30.49
C ASP A 33 18.59 -2.35 29.09
N TRP A 34 19.53 -1.75 28.36
CA TRP A 34 19.38 -1.44 26.93
C TRP A 34 19.31 -2.71 26.08
N ASP A 35 20.16 -3.69 26.35
CA ASP A 35 20.12 -4.98 25.64
C ASP A 35 18.77 -5.71 25.84
N ALA A 36 18.24 -5.67 27.07
CA ALA A 36 16.93 -6.22 27.36
C ALA A 36 15.80 -5.48 26.63
N ALA A 37 15.86 -4.15 26.55
CA ALA A 37 14.89 -3.34 25.82
C ALA A 37 14.92 -3.63 24.31
N TYR A 38 16.12 -3.70 23.72
CA TYR A 38 16.26 -4.03 22.28
C TYR A 38 15.87 -5.47 21.97
N ALA A 39 16.19 -6.44 22.82
CA ALA A 39 15.70 -7.81 22.66
C ALA A 39 14.16 -7.88 22.66
N TRP A 40 13.49 -7.08 23.49
CA TRP A 40 12.03 -6.98 23.47
C TRP A 40 11.49 -6.32 22.19
N VAL A 41 12.18 -5.31 21.65
CA VAL A 41 11.84 -4.67 20.38
C VAL A 41 11.90 -5.65 19.20
N GLU A 42 12.87 -6.58 19.20
CA GLU A 42 13.04 -7.57 18.13
C GLU A 42 11.94 -8.62 18.08
N LEU A 43 11.18 -8.83 19.18
CA LEU A 43 10.13 -9.84 19.24
C LEU A 43 8.93 -9.52 18.34
N ASP A 44 8.63 -8.24 18.08
CA ASP A 44 7.47 -7.84 17.31
C ASP A 44 7.63 -6.42 16.72
N PRO A 45 7.27 -6.20 15.44
CA PRO A 45 7.33 -4.88 14.81
C PRO A 45 6.56 -3.78 15.55
N ALA A 46 5.46 -4.13 16.24
CA ALA A 46 4.68 -3.15 17.02
C ALA A 46 5.42 -2.67 18.27
N HIS A 47 6.29 -3.50 18.84
CA HIS A 47 7.16 -3.11 19.96
C HIS A 47 8.14 -2.02 19.55
N GLY A 48 8.72 -2.13 18.33
CA GLY A 48 9.62 -1.11 17.79
C GLY A 48 8.93 0.25 17.61
N VAL A 49 7.69 0.25 17.11
CA VAL A 49 6.91 1.49 16.96
C VAL A 49 6.60 2.13 18.32
N ALA A 50 6.20 1.31 19.31
CA ALA A 50 5.89 1.79 20.65
C ALA A 50 7.14 2.33 21.37
N PHE A 51 8.28 1.68 21.19
CA PHE A 51 9.57 2.08 21.78
C PHE A 51 10.07 3.41 21.19
N ALA A 52 10.01 3.59 19.86
CA ALA A 52 10.33 4.84 19.19
C ALA A 52 9.43 6.00 19.64
N LYS A 53 8.15 5.72 19.91
CA LYS A 53 7.22 6.72 20.46
C LYS A 53 7.58 7.13 21.88
N ALA A 54 8.03 6.20 22.74
CA ALA A 54 8.50 6.49 24.10
C ALA A 54 9.76 7.35 24.07
N GLU A 55 10.71 7.03 23.21
CA GLU A 55 11.96 7.80 23.00
C GLU A 55 11.69 9.23 22.53
N ALA A 56 10.83 9.40 21.51
CA ALA A 56 10.45 10.73 20.99
C ALA A 56 9.76 11.59 22.05
N SER A 57 8.93 10.98 22.91
CA SER A 57 8.25 11.68 24.00
C SER A 57 9.25 12.16 25.07
N TRP A 58 10.27 11.38 25.35
CA TRP A 58 11.35 11.73 26.27
C TRP A 58 12.18 12.90 25.76
N GLU A 59 12.59 12.86 24.50
CA GLU A 59 13.38 13.92 23.87
C GLU A 59 12.66 15.28 23.91
N LEU A 60 11.33 15.26 23.71
CA LEU A 60 10.51 16.46 23.82
C LEU A 60 10.52 17.03 25.25
N THR A 61 10.46 16.15 26.26
CA THR A 61 10.48 16.53 27.69
C THR A 61 11.84 17.11 28.09
N GLU A 62 12.94 16.55 27.59
CA GLU A 62 14.29 17.01 27.86
C GLU A 62 14.55 18.41 27.26
N ARG A 63 14.06 18.66 26.03
CA ARG A 63 14.14 20.00 25.40
C ARG A 63 13.36 21.05 26.20
N LEU A 64 12.24 20.69 26.82
CA LEU A 64 11.49 21.60 27.70
C LEU A 64 12.20 21.89 29.03
N ARG A 65 13.03 20.96 29.49
CA ARG A 65 13.89 21.13 30.70
C ARG A 65 15.07 22.04 30.45
N GLU A 66 15.64 22.03 29.26
CA GLU A 66 16.78 22.84 28.86
C GLU A 66 16.41 24.28 28.47
N SER A 67 15.10 24.59 28.36
CA SER A 67 14.64 25.96 28.15
C SER A 67 14.49 26.66 29.50
N PRO A 68 15.45 27.57 29.91
CA PRO A 68 15.27 28.33 31.13
C PRO A 68 14.07 29.28 30.92
N PRO A 69 13.25 29.51 31.97
CA PRO A 69 12.22 30.55 31.91
C PRO A 69 12.90 31.91 31.72
N GLU A 70 12.60 32.63 30.65
CA GLU A 70 12.96 34.03 30.50
C GLU A 70 12.23 34.87 31.54
N ILE A 71 12.84 34.99 32.71
CA ILE A 71 12.52 36.08 33.65
C ILE A 71 13.60 37.15 33.36
N GLY A 72 13.15 38.21 32.71
CA GLY A 72 13.99 39.35 32.42
C GLY A 72 14.58 39.95 33.70
N THR A 73 15.89 40.10 33.73
CA THR A 73 16.60 41.13 34.50
C THR A 73 17.82 41.56 33.71
N GLU A 74 17.81 42.84 33.40
CA GLU A 74 18.94 43.58 32.81
C GLU A 74 20.19 43.42 33.65
N ALA A 75 21.25 43.46 32.94
CA ALA A 75 22.49 44.19 33.26
C ALA A 75 23.79 43.40 33.43
N VAL A 76 24.70 43.97 32.77
CA VAL A 76 26.10 44.24 33.06
C VAL A 76 27.16 43.43 32.33
N ALA A 77 27.81 44.20 31.48
CA ALA A 77 29.01 43.87 30.71
C ALA A 77 30.16 43.40 31.59
N GLY A 78 30.87 42.37 31.13
CA GLY A 78 32.18 41.97 31.60
C GLY A 78 32.93 41.20 30.50
N PRO A 79 34.24 41.25 30.40
CA PRO A 79 34.98 41.16 29.16
C PRO A 79 35.26 39.73 28.70
N ALA A 80 35.41 39.65 27.39
CA ALA A 80 35.89 38.54 26.57
C ALA A 80 36.65 37.42 27.30
N GLY A 81 35.98 36.29 27.49
CA GLY A 81 36.59 34.99 27.71
C GLY A 81 36.39 34.12 26.45
N ARG A 82 37.51 33.70 25.89
CA ARG A 82 37.57 32.81 24.73
C ARG A 82 36.73 31.55 24.96
N LEU A 83 35.61 31.44 24.30
CA LEU A 83 34.92 30.18 24.08
C LEU A 83 35.69 29.42 22.99
N GLU A 84 36.75 28.73 23.40
CA GLU A 84 37.17 27.56 22.62
C GLU A 84 36.09 26.47 22.85
N ALA A 85 35.12 26.47 21.98
CA ALA A 85 34.21 25.33 21.88
C ALA A 85 35.04 24.11 21.46
N ARG A 86 35.48 23.33 22.46
CA ARG A 86 35.87 21.94 22.22
C ARG A 86 34.66 21.21 21.69
N LEU A 87 34.55 21.13 20.38
CA LEU A 87 33.77 20.12 19.70
C LEU A 87 34.48 18.78 19.91
N GLU A 88 34.36 18.24 21.11
CA GLU A 88 34.63 16.82 21.30
C GLU A 88 33.70 16.06 20.41
N PRO A 89 34.16 15.11 19.61
CA PRO A 89 33.30 14.37 18.72
C PRO A 89 32.40 13.42 19.55
N LEU A 90 31.17 13.84 19.82
CA LEU A 90 30.10 13.02 20.36
C LEU A 90 29.62 11.93 19.34
N LEU A 91 30.54 11.46 18.53
CA LEU A 91 30.37 10.27 17.72
C LEU A 91 30.78 9.05 18.56
N SER A 92 30.07 8.80 19.65
CA SER A 92 30.15 7.47 20.26
C SER A 92 29.77 6.43 19.22
N ARG A 93 30.47 5.31 19.17
CA ARG A 93 30.13 4.17 18.28
C ARG A 93 28.64 3.82 18.33
N ARG A 94 27.98 4.11 19.45
CA ARG A 94 26.57 3.89 19.72
C ARG A 94 25.65 4.90 18.99
N ALA A 95 26.00 6.19 18.96
CA ALA A 95 25.26 7.21 18.21
C ALA A 95 25.35 6.95 16.69
N MET A 96 26.51 6.51 16.20
CA MET A 96 26.65 6.08 14.81
C MET A 96 25.83 4.83 14.50
N ALA A 97 25.81 3.84 15.38
CA ALA A 97 25.00 2.64 15.20
C ALA A 97 23.48 2.96 15.21
N ALA A 98 23.04 3.84 16.09
CA ALA A 98 21.65 4.32 16.14
C ALA A 98 21.26 5.10 14.86
N MET A 99 22.13 5.98 14.38
CA MET A 99 21.89 6.70 13.12
C MET A 99 21.84 5.75 11.91
N ILE A 100 22.71 4.74 11.86
CA ILE A 100 22.71 3.72 10.81
C ILE A 100 21.42 2.88 10.89
N ALA A 101 20.96 2.50 12.09
CA ALA A 101 19.73 1.77 12.28
C ALA A 101 18.49 2.59 11.84
N ILE A 102 18.44 3.87 12.21
CA ILE A 102 17.34 4.78 11.82
C ILE A 102 17.34 5.02 10.30
N THR A 103 18.51 5.19 9.69
CA THR A 103 18.58 5.33 8.21
C THR A 103 18.22 4.04 7.49
N LEU A 104 18.68 2.88 7.95
CA LEU A 104 18.28 1.59 7.39
C LEU A 104 16.78 1.34 7.55
N PHE A 105 16.20 1.62 8.71
CA PHE A 105 14.75 1.47 8.95
C PHE A 105 13.94 2.50 8.16
N GLY A 106 14.41 3.74 8.05
CA GLY A 106 13.82 4.77 7.20
C GLY A 106 13.86 4.38 5.72
N VAL A 107 15.00 3.91 5.24
CA VAL A 107 15.16 3.48 3.83
C VAL A 107 14.31 2.24 3.52
N THR A 108 14.27 1.25 4.42
CA THR A 108 13.42 0.06 4.24
C THR A 108 11.93 0.40 4.35
N GLY A 109 11.55 1.30 5.26
CA GLY A 109 10.17 1.79 5.38
C GLY A 109 9.71 2.57 4.15
N VAL A 110 10.53 3.48 3.64
CA VAL A 110 10.27 4.23 2.40
C VAL A 110 10.23 3.30 1.19
N ALA A 111 11.14 2.34 1.08
CA ALA A 111 11.14 1.36 0.01
C ALA A 111 9.89 0.44 0.04
N ALA A 112 9.43 0.07 1.23
CA ALA A 112 8.20 -0.70 1.41
C ALA A 112 6.95 0.13 1.02
N LEU A 113 6.90 1.41 1.43
CA LEU A 113 5.85 2.35 1.02
C LEU A 113 5.85 2.59 -0.48
N GLN A 114 7.02 2.74 -1.12
CA GLN A 114 7.13 2.91 -2.57
C GLN A 114 6.66 1.67 -3.33
N LYS A 115 6.94 0.45 -2.84
CA LYS A 115 6.39 -0.79 -3.41
C LYS A 115 4.87 -0.88 -3.30
N MET A 116 4.28 -0.32 -2.23
CA MET A 116 2.83 -0.29 -2.04
C MET A 116 2.10 0.71 -2.95
N THR A 117 2.81 1.67 -3.53
CA THR A 117 2.27 2.70 -4.43
C THR A 117 2.80 2.57 -5.86
N ALA A 118 3.61 1.54 -6.15
CA ALA A 118 4.12 1.31 -7.48
C ALA A 118 2.97 0.95 -8.42
N VAL A 119 2.88 1.68 -9.52
CA VAL A 119 1.96 1.41 -10.62
C VAL A 119 2.77 0.81 -11.76
N ASP A 120 2.51 -0.45 -12.06
CA ASP A 120 3.11 -1.13 -13.19
C ASP A 120 2.29 -0.87 -14.45
N ARG A 121 2.93 -0.42 -15.52
CA ARG A 121 2.28 -0.16 -16.81
C ARG A 121 2.70 -1.18 -17.85
N TYR A 122 1.70 -1.82 -18.44
CA TYR A 122 1.88 -2.80 -19.52
C TYR A 122 1.21 -2.30 -20.80
N ARG A 123 1.87 -2.54 -21.92
CA ARG A 123 1.40 -2.10 -23.23
C ARG A 123 1.69 -3.19 -24.27
N THR A 124 0.80 -3.29 -25.26
CA THR A 124 0.97 -4.05 -26.50
C THR A 124 0.92 -3.11 -27.71
N ALA A 125 1.66 -3.43 -28.75
CA ALA A 125 1.56 -2.78 -30.06
C ALA A 125 0.41 -3.38 -30.89
N ILE A 126 0.11 -2.78 -32.04
CA ILE A 126 -0.84 -3.37 -32.99
C ILE A 126 -0.28 -4.71 -33.50
N GLY A 127 -1.07 -5.78 -33.38
CA GLY A 127 -0.69 -7.15 -33.73
C GLY A 127 0.09 -7.88 -32.62
N GLU A 128 0.38 -7.22 -31.49
CA GLU A 128 1.02 -7.85 -30.34
C GLU A 128 -0.01 -8.24 -29.29
N GLU A 129 0.14 -9.41 -28.71
CA GLU A 129 -0.60 -9.89 -27.56
C GLU A 129 0.36 -10.26 -26.44
N ARG A 130 -0.10 -10.15 -25.21
CA ARG A 130 0.75 -10.43 -24.05
C ARG A 130 -0.01 -11.01 -22.88
N SER A 131 0.48 -12.14 -22.36
CA SER A 131 0.01 -12.71 -21.11
C SER A 131 0.89 -12.26 -19.95
N ILE A 132 0.28 -11.75 -18.88
CA ILE A 132 0.95 -11.16 -17.73
C ILE A 132 0.43 -11.86 -16.48
N LEU A 133 1.32 -12.57 -15.78
CA LEU A 133 1.03 -13.11 -14.45
C LEU A 133 1.28 -12.02 -13.42
N LEU A 134 0.22 -11.63 -12.72
CA LEU A 134 0.29 -10.61 -11.66
C LEU A 134 0.77 -11.21 -10.33
N ALA A 135 1.20 -10.33 -9.41
CA ALA A 135 1.75 -10.74 -8.12
C ALA A 135 0.74 -11.46 -7.20
N ASP A 136 -0.56 -11.30 -7.44
CA ASP A 136 -1.65 -11.97 -6.73
C ASP A 136 -2.02 -13.35 -7.31
N GLY A 137 -1.35 -13.77 -8.40
CA GLY A 137 -1.63 -15.00 -9.13
C GLY A 137 -2.73 -14.85 -10.19
N SER A 138 -3.31 -13.66 -10.38
CA SER A 138 -4.22 -13.39 -11.49
C SER A 138 -3.47 -13.36 -12.83
N LEU A 139 -4.11 -13.83 -13.89
CA LEU A 139 -3.56 -13.80 -15.25
C LEU A 139 -4.31 -12.76 -16.08
N VAL A 140 -3.58 -11.89 -16.76
CA VAL A 140 -4.11 -10.89 -17.68
C VAL A 140 -3.63 -11.18 -19.08
N HIS A 141 -4.57 -11.38 -20.00
CA HIS A 141 -4.30 -11.47 -21.44
C HIS A 141 -4.60 -10.11 -22.06
N LEU A 142 -3.56 -9.41 -22.45
CA LEU A 142 -3.64 -8.10 -23.07
C LEU A 142 -3.67 -8.26 -24.57
N ASN A 143 -4.77 -7.85 -25.20
CA ASN A 143 -4.97 -7.93 -26.65
C ASN A 143 -4.15 -6.85 -27.38
N THR A 144 -4.19 -6.88 -28.70
CA THR A 144 -3.52 -5.91 -29.58
C THR A 144 -3.87 -4.47 -29.21
N ASP A 145 -2.91 -3.54 -29.37
CA ASP A 145 -3.08 -2.10 -29.15
C ASP A 145 -3.78 -1.77 -27.82
N SER A 146 -3.28 -2.34 -26.74
CA SER A 146 -3.90 -2.22 -25.41
C SER A 146 -2.92 -1.68 -24.38
N VAL A 147 -3.45 -0.97 -23.38
CA VAL A 147 -2.66 -0.38 -22.29
C VAL A 147 -3.39 -0.58 -20.98
N ILE A 148 -2.72 -1.19 -20.01
CA ILE A 148 -3.19 -1.29 -18.63
C ILE A 148 -2.18 -0.70 -17.64
N GLU A 149 -2.70 -0.21 -16.55
CA GLU A 149 -1.96 0.13 -15.33
C GLU A 149 -2.44 -0.77 -14.20
N VAL A 150 -1.52 -1.30 -13.42
CA VAL A 150 -1.77 -2.23 -12.33
C VAL A 150 -1.20 -1.66 -11.05
N ALA A 151 -2.03 -1.51 -10.03
CA ALA A 151 -1.63 -1.11 -8.69
C ALA A 151 -2.15 -2.13 -7.67
N MET A 152 -1.23 -2.78 -6.95
CA MET A 152 -1.57 -3.76 -5.92
C MET A 152 -1.52 -3.10 -4.55
N HIS A 153 -2.69 -2.94 -3.92
CA HIS A 153 -2.81 -2.35 -2.60
C HIS A 153 -3.09 -3.41 -1.52
N PRO A 154 -2.86 -3.12 -0.24
CA PRO A 154 -3.15 -4.05 0.85
C PRO A 154 -4.62 -4.47 0.95
N HIS A 155 -5.56 -3.62 0.50
CA HIS A 155 -6.99 -3.83 0.66
C HIS A 155 -7.75 -4.00 -0.66
N GLU A 156 -7.10 -3.76 -1.80
CA GLU A 156 -7.69 -3.90 -3.13
C GLU A 156 -6.60 -4.10 -4.20
N ARG A 157 -7.02 -4.62 -5.35
CA ARG A 157 -6.21 -4.80 -6.55
C ARG A 157 -6.80 -3.90 -7.63
N ASP A 158 -6.15 -2.76 -7.88
CA ASP A 158 -6.66 -1.75 -8.81
C ASP A 158 -5.98 -1.87 -10.17
N ILE A 159 -6.77 -2.07 -11.20
CA ILE A 159 -6.33 -2.15 -12.58
C ILE A 159 -7.06 -1.08 -13.38
N ARG A 160 -6.34 -0.37 -14.24
CA ARG A 160 -6.92 0.59 -15.17
C ARG A 160 -6.68 0.15 -16.59
N LEU A 161 -7.72 -0.20 -17.31
CA LEU A 161 -7.66 -0.34 -18.75
C LEU A 161 -7.79 1.04 -19.37
N LEU A 162 -6.70 1.57 -19.92
CA LEU A 162 -6.66 2.91 -20.51
C LEU A 162 -7.12 2.89 -21.96
N HIS A 163 -6.78 1.82 -22.70
CA HIS A 163 -7.11 1.62 -24.11
C HIS A 163 -7.12 0.15 -24.45
N GLY A 164 -7.92 -0.23 -25.46
CA GLY A 164 -7.91 -1.54 -26.05
C GLY A 164 -8.77 -2.56 -25.31
N GLU A 165 -8.26 -3.77 -25.14
CA GLU A 165 -8.98 -4.94 -24.64
C GLU A 165 -8.08 -5.80 -23.76
N ALA A 166 -8.63 -6.28 -22.65
CA ALA A 166 -7.95 -7.22 -21.78
C ALA A 166 -8.92 -8.25 -21.20
N ARG A 167 -8.49 -9.51 -21.19
CA ARG A 167 -9.13 -10.59 -20.45
C ARG A 167 -8.43 -10.80 -19.13
N PHE A 168 -9.22 -10.99 -18.10
CA PHE A 168 -8.78 -11.18 -16.72
C PHE A 168 -9.25 -12.54 -16.21
N ASP A 169 -8.31 -13.39 -15.81
CA ASP A 169 -8.56 -14.61 -15.05
C ASP A 169 -8.11 -14.35 -13.61
N VAL A 170 -9.07 -13.94 -12.77
CA VAL A 170 -8.79 -13.35 -11.45
C VAL A 170 -8.66 -14.43 -10.39
N ALA A 171 -7.53 -14.44 -9.68
CA ALA A 171 -7.32 -15.28 -8.52
C ALA A 171 -8.33 -14.96 -7.40
N HIS A 172 -8.90 -16.01 -6.78
CA HIS A 172 -9.91 -15.86 -5.75
C HIS A 172 -9.34 -15.26 -4.47
N ASP A 173 -9.77 -14.04 -4.14
CA ASP A 173 -9.40 -13.34 -2.90
C ASP A 173 -10.54 -12.40 -2.48
N THR A 174 -11.29 -12.81 -1.46
CA THR A 174 -12.42 -12.04 -0.92
C THR A 174 -11.99 -10.85 -0.08
N SER A 175 -10.77 -10.88 0.46
CA SER A 175 -10.23 -9.81 1.32
C SER A 175 -9.75 -8.61 0.51
N ARG A 176 -9.33 -8.82 -0.74
CA ARG A 176 -8.85 -7.79 -1.66
C ARG A 176 -9.58 -7.89 -3.00
N PRO A 177 -10.67 -7.16 -3.19
CA PRO A 177 -11.40 -7.15 -4.45
C PRO A 177 -10.50 -6.70 -5.61
N PHE A 178 -10.72 -7.29 -6.79
CA PHE A 178 -10.08 -6.93 -8.03
C PHE A 178 -10.98 -5.93 -8.77
N ILE A 179 -10.50 -4.71 -8.97
CA ILE A 179 -11.29 -3.62 -9.55
C ILE A 179 -10.64 -3.22 -10.88
N VAL A 180 -11.40 -3.38 -11.97
CA VAL A 180 -10.97 -2.91 -13.29
C VAL A 180 -11.73 -1.64 -13.63
N SER A 181 -11.01 -0.54 -13.74
CA SER A 181 -11.53 0.75 -14.21
C SER A 181 -11.31 0.89 -15.72
N ALA A 182 -12.37 1.18 -16.45
CA ALA A 182 -12.37 1.36 -17.91
C ALA A 182 -13.22 2.59 -18.27
N GLY A 183 -12.57 3.72 -18.54
CA GLY A 183 -13.25 5.00 -18.70
C GLY A 183 -13.98 5.43 -17.43
N ALA A 184 -15.29 5.70 -17.53
CA ALA A 184 -16.14 6.05 -16.38
C ALA A 184 -16.70 4.82 -15.64
N SER A 185 -16.46 3.63 -16.17
CA SER A 185 -17.01 2.37 -15.66
C SER A 185 -16.01 1.65 -14.77
N SER A 186 -16.50 0.91 -13.78
CA SER A 186 -15.70 0.02 -12.95
C SER A 186 -16.35 -1.36 -12.83
N VAL A 187 -15.52 -2.39 -12.90
CA VAL A 187 -15.89 -3.80 -12.78
C VAL A 187 -15.20 -4.36 -11.54
N ARG A 188 -15.97 -4.79 -10.55
CA ARG A 188 -15.45 -5.39 -9.32
C ARG A 188 -15.63 -6.92 -9.36
N ALA A 189 -14.55 -7.63 -9.18
CA ALA A 189 -14.44 -9.08 -9.18
C ALA A 189 -13.81 -9.60 -7.87
N VAL A 190 -14.02 -10.89 -7.57
CA VAL A 190 -13.45 -11.54 -6.37
C VAL A 190 -12.73 -12.84 -6.74
N GLY A 191 -13.04 -13.41 -7.90
CA GLY A 191 -12.50 -14.68 -8.38
C GLY A 191 -13.35 -15.10 -9.58
N THR A 192 -13.08 -14.50 -10.74
CA THR A 192 -13.92 -14.56 -11.93
C THR A 192 -13.07 -14.48 -13.18
N ALA A 193 -13.56 -15.04 -14.30
CA ALA A 193 -12.99 -14.82 -15.61
C ALA A 193 -13.89 -13.89 -16.43
N PHE A 194 -13.33 -12.80 -16.94
CA PHE A 194 -14.08 -11.82 -17.73
C PHE A 194 -13.17 -11.05 -18.69
N ASN A 195 -13.77 -10.49 -19.73
CA ASN A 195 -13.12 -9.66 -20.73
C ASN A 195 -13.69 -8.24 -20.71
N VAL A 196 -12.84 -7.23 -20.80
CA VAL A 196 -13.22 -5.82 -20.89
C VAL A 196 -12.58 -5.20 -22.12
N ARG A 197 -13.39 -4.49 -22.90
CA ARG A 197 -12.93 -3.76 -24.10
C ARG A 197 -13.46 -2.34 -24.08
N ILE A 198 -12.60 -1.39 -24.41
CA ILE A 198 -12.95 0.01 -24.62
C ILE A 198 -13.04 0.30 -26.11
N ARG A 199 -14.19 0.81 -26.55
CA ARG A 199 -14.42 1.31 -27.92
C ARG A 199 -15.01 2.72 -27.85
N SER A 200 -14.20 3.73 -28.11
CA SER A 200 -14.61 5.13 -28.00
C SER A 200 -15.25 5.42 -26.63
N GLU A 201 -16.55 5.64 -26.56
CA GLU A 201 -17.30 5.91 -25.32
C GLU A 201 -18.07 4.67 -24.78
N LEU A 202 -17.87 3.51 -25.39
CA LEU A 202 -18.53 2.26 -25.02
C LEU A 202 -17.52 1.35 -24.32
N THR A 203 -17.86 0.90 -23.12
CA THR A 203 -17.17 -0.19 -22.45
C THR A 203 -17.98 -1.48 -22.62
N GLU A 204 -17.37 -2.45 -23.24
CA GLU A 204 -17.94 -3.80 -23.41
C GLU A 204 -17.34 -4.73 -22.36
N LEU A 205 -18.19 -5.44 -21.64
CA LEU A 205 -17.82 -6.47 -20.68
C LEU A 205 -18.42 -7.80 -21.10
N THR A 206 -17.65 -8.87 -21.03
CA THR A 206 -18.16 -10.24 -21.18
C THR A 206 -17.74 -11.07 -19.98
N VAL A 207 -18.68 -11.61 -19.22
CA VAL A 207 -18.38 -12.47 -18.07
C VAL A 207 -18.36 -13.92 -18.53
N ILE A 208 -17.21 -14.56 -18.37
CA ILE A 208 -16.92 -15.93 -18.80
C ILE A 208 -17.25 -16.88 -17.66
N GLU A 209 -16.75 -16.57 -16.45
CA GLU A 209 -16.95 -17.37 -15.25
C GLU A 209 -17.23 -16.49 -14.03
N GLY A 210 -18.11 -16.95 -13.13
CA GLY A 210 -18.44 -16.28 -11.88
C GLY A 210 -19.44 -15.14 -12.05
N LYS A 211 -19.26 -14.10 -11.24
CA LYS A 211 -20.11 -12.88 -11.22
C LYS A 211 -19.26 -11.67 -10.93
N VAL A 212 -19.57 -10.57 -11.58
CA VAL A 212 -18.93 -9.27 -11.34
C VAL A 212 -19.98 -8.21 -11.02
N ALA A 213 -19.58 -7.21 -10.24
CA ALA A 213 -20.40 -6.02 -9.99
C ALA A 213 -19.89 -4.88 -10.87
N VAL A 214 -20.75 -4.38 -11.74
CA VAL A 214 -20.44 -3.31 -12.70
C VAL A 214 -21.07 -2.01 -12.23
N ARG A 215 -20.31 -0.95 -12.22
CA ARG A 215 -20.78 0.40 -11.89
C ARG A 215 -20.39 1.37 -13.01
N ASP A 216 -21.26 2.29 -13.34
CA ASP A 216 -20.96 3.41 -14.24
C ASP A 216 -21.36 4.73 -13.57
N GLY A 217 -20.35 5.52 -13.19
CA GLY A 217 -20.52 6.73 -12.41
C GLY A 217 -21.12 6.50 -11.01
N PRO A 218 -21.96 7.42 -10.50
CA PRO A 218 -22.48 7.38 -9.11
C PRO A 218 -23.63 6.39 -8.90
N ARG A 219 -24.04 5.66 -9.93
CA ARG A 219 -25.19 4.75 -9.87
C ARG A 219 -24.89 3.47 -9.09
N PRO A 220 -25.94 2.78 -8.57
CA PRO A 220 -25.78 1.48 -7.95
C PRO A 220 -25.14 0.46 -8.89
N ALA A 221 -24.36 -0.46 -8.33
CA ALA A 221 -23.74 -1.51 -9.12
C ALA A 221 -24.77 -2.53 -9.63
N THR A 222 -24.61 -2.95 -10.89
CA THR A 222 -25.37 -4.01 -11.52
C THR A 222 -24.56 -5.31 -11.47
N LEU A 223 -25.14 -6.41 -11.00
CA LEU A 223 -24.51 -7.72 -11.02
C LEU A 223 -24.65 -8.35 -12.41
N VAL A 224 -23.53 -8.77 -12.98
CA VAL A 224 -23.46 -9.48 -14.27
C VAL A 224 -22.87 -10.86 -14.02
N SER A 225 -23.58 -11.88 -14.44
CA SER A 225 -23.21 -13.29 -14.22
C SER A 225 -22.56 -13.89 -15.48
N ALA A 226 -21.88 -15.01 -15.30
CA ALA A 226 -21.31 -15.80 -16.39
C ALA A 226 -22.30 -16.02 -17.54
N GLY A 227 -21.77 -16.00 -18.77
CA GLY A 227 -22.58 -16.12 -19.99
C GLY A 227 -23.33 -14.84 -20.37
N THR A 228 -22.97 -13.70 -19.81
CA THR A 228 -23.64 -12.42 -20.08
C THR A 228 -22.61 -11.39 -20.57
N ALA A 229 -22.97 -10.66 -21.62
CA ALA A 229 -22.28 -9.44 -22.02
C ALA A 229 -23.02 -8.21 -21.48
N ALA A 230 -22.27 -7.19 -21.14
CA ALA A 230 -22.79 -5.88 -20.79
C ALA A 230 -22.16 -4.81 -21.68
N ALA A 231 -22.99 -3.94 -22.23
CA ALA A 231 -22.59 -2.73 -22.94
C ALA A 231 -22.86 -1.52 -22.03
N ILE A 232 -21.81 -0.75 -21.72
CA ILE A 232 -21.86 0.30 -20.74
C ILE A 232 -21.55 1.63 -21.43
N ARG A 233 -22.49 2.55 -21.40
CA ARG A 233 -22.36 3.88 -22.04
C ARG A 233 -23.19 4.92 -21.31
N GLY A 234 -22.58 6.02 -20.90
CA GLY A 234 -23.29 7.20 -20.37
C GLY A 234 -24.18 6.89 -19.17
N GLY A 235 -23.75 6.02 -18.27
CA GLY A 235 -24.51 5.60 -17.09
C GLY A 235 -25.57 4.51 -17.37
N THR A 236 -25.66 3.98 -18.58
CA THR A 236 -26.59 2.90 -18.94
C THR A 236 -25.82 1.59 -19.08
N ILE A 237 -26.28 0.55 -18.41
CA ILE A 237 -25.72 -0.80 -18.48
C ILE A 237 -26.78 -1.69 -19.15
N ALA A 238 -26.57 -2.04 -20.43
CA ALA A 238 -27.43 -2.95 -21.16
C ALA A 238 -26.81 -4.36 -21.13
N THR A 239 -27.53 -5.34 -20.61
CA THR A 239 -27.05 -6.72 -20.51
C THR A 239 -27.72 -7.63 -21.52
N THR A 240 -26.95 -8.54 -22.14
CA THR A 240 -27.43 -9.53 -23.08
C THR A 240 -26.85 -10.89 -22.74
N ARG A 241 -27.68 -11.91 -22.65
CA ARG A 241 -27.21 -13.28 -22.47
C ARG A 241 -26.64 -13.83 -23.77
N LEU A 242 -25.46 -14.42 -23.70
CA LEU A 242 -24.75 -14.96 -24.85
C LEU A 242 -24.94 -16.49 -24.93
N ALA A 243 -25.04 -17.02 -26.15
CA ALA A 243 -24.87 -18.44 -26.37
C ALA A 243 -23.43 -18.89 -26.18
N PRO A 244 -23.14 -20.13 -25.77
CA PRO A 244 -21.77 -20.61 -25.57
C PRO A 244 -20.84 -20.37 -26.76
N ALA A 245 -21.32 -20.56 -27.99
CA ALA A 245 -20.54 -20.29 -29.21
C ALA A 245 -20.16 -18.80 -29.36
N GLN A 246 -21.01 -17.88 -28.93
CA GLN A 246 -20.72 -16.43 -28.98
C GLN A 246 -19.69 -16.03 -27.93
N ILE A 247 -19.67 -16.70 -26.78
CA ILE A 247 -18.64 -16.49 -25.76
C ILE A 247 -17.28 -16.97 -26.29
N ALA A 248 -17.25 -18.19 -26.84
CA ALA A 248 -16.03 -18.75 -27.44
C ALA A 248 -15.47 -17.83 -28.54
N GLN A 249 -16.32 -17.33 -29.42
CA GLN A 249 -15.92 -16.40 -30.49
C GLN A 249 -15.35 -15.09 -29.94
N ARG A 250 -15.92 -14.54 -28.85
CA ARG A 250 -15.40 -13.32 -28.23
C ARG A 250 -14.07 -13.54 -27.51
N ILE A 251 -13.88 -14.74 -26.94
CA ILE A 251 -12.63 -15.14 -26.30
C ILE A 251 -11.54 -15.30 -27.37
N SER A 252 -11.80 -16.05 -28.45
CA SER A 252 -10.84 -16.22 -29.55
C SER A 252 -10.48 -14.89 -30.20
N ALA A 253 -11.44 -13.99 -30.38
CA ALA A 253 -11.18 -12.64 -30.89
C ALA A 253 -10.39 -11.77 -29.91
N ALA A 254 -10.36 -12.11 -28.62
CA ALA A 254 -9.56 -11.45 -27.58
C ALA A 254 -8.19 -12.10 -27.37
N GLU A 255 -8.01 -13.34 -27.83
CA GLU A 255 -6.74 -14.09 -27.77
C GLU A 255 -5.99 -14.08 -29.12
N GLY A 256 -6.55 -13.39 -30.15
CA GLY A 256 -5.99 -13.31 -31.49
C GLY A 256 -6.13 -14.61 -32.29
N ASP A 257 -6.52 -14.51 -33.55
CA ASP A 257 -6.35 -15.63 -34.48
C ASP A 257 -4.85 -15.91 -34.63
N ALA A 258 -4.40 -17.08 -34.13
CA ALA A 258 -3.08 -17.60 -34.31
C ALA A 258 -2.87 -18.09 -35.77
#